data_10d1458ccdf1c49195663590deb510e9
#
_entry.id   10d1458ccdf1c49195663590deb510e9
#
_cell.length_a   1.000
_cell.length_b   1.000
_cell.length_c   1.000
_cell.angle_alpha   90.00
_cell.angle_beta   90.00
_cell.angle_gamma   90.00
#
_symmetry.space_group_name_H-M   'P 1'
#
loop_
_entity.id
_entity.type
_entity.pdbx_description
1 polymer ?
#
loop_
_entity_poly.entity_id
_entity_poly.type
_entity_poly.pdbx_seq_one_letter_code
_entity_poly.pdbx_strand_id
1 'polypeptide(L)'
;LQASREELVLRLAYLQFTADLRVKFQYNNLMFLTAGYLVEVLNHKSWEDSVRELILEPLDMKRTNFSVLVSEQDKDFARPYLYREKKMEKIPFRQITNTAPAGAINSSVREMSNWVIVHLNGGKFGERQLLVPSTLEDLHLPYMPISQTPPHAYVSPASYALGWFVDYYRGHQRVYHGGNIDGFSALVSLLPQEGYGF
;
A
#
# COMPACT_ATOMS: atom_id res chain seq x y z
N LEU A 1 1.17 26.12 -7.51
CA LEU A 1 1.36 25.04 -8.50
C LEU A 1 1.98 23.86 -7.79
N GLN A 2 1.30 22.71 -7.79
CA GLN A 2 1.88 21.48 -7.27
C GLN A 2 2.83 20.90 -8.33
N ALA A 3 4.02 20.43 -7.89
CA ALA A 3 4.98 19.78 -8.76
C ALA A 3 4.38 18.50 -9.40
N SER A 4 4.72 18.24 -10.64
CA SER A 4 4.35 16.99 -11.32
C SER A 4 5.06 15.78 -10.68
N ARG A 5 4.57 14.57 -10.94
CA ARG A 5 5.21 13.33 -10.48
C ARG A 5 6.63 13.18 -11.02
N GLU A 6 6.81 13.44 -12.31
CA GLU A 6 8.12 13.49 -12.96
C GLU A 6 9.07 14.48 -12.28
N GLU A 7 8.60 15.71 -12.06
CA GLU A 7 9.42 16.74 -11.39
C GLU A 7 9.84 16.32 -9.97
N LEU A 8 8.95 15.67 -9.23
CA LEU A 8 9.27 15.15 -7.90
C LEU A 8 10.35 14.05 -7.97
N VAL A 9 10.26 13.15 -8.93
CA VAL A 9 11.27 12.09 -9.13
C VAL A 9 12.62 12.70 -9.53
N LEU A 10 12.65 13.65 -10.45
CA LEU A 10 13.89 14.33 -10.86
C LEU A 10 14.56 15.07 -9.68
N ARG A 11 13.76 15.63 -8.77
CA ARG A 11 14.27 16.29 -7.56
C ARG A 11 14.95 15.36 -6.57
N LEU A 12 14.73 14.03 -6.64
CA LEU A 12 15.40 13.06 -5.79
C LEU A 12 16.93 13.09 -5.96
N ALA A 13 17.42 13.47 -7.13
CA ALA A 13 18.85 13.63 -7.40
C ALA A 13 19.56 14.64 -6.47
N TYR A 14 18.81 15.54 -5.84
CA TYR A 14 19.35 16.54 -4.90
C TYR A 14 19.33 16.07 -3.43
N LEU A 15 18.74 14.90 -3.16
CA LEU A 15 18.71 14.34 -1.81
C LEU A 15 20.02 13.57 -1.54
N GLN A 16 20.55 13.74 -0.33
CA GLN A 16 21.70 12.98 0.11
C GLN A 16 21.29 11.64 0.71
N PHE A 17 22.06 10.61 0.43
CA PHE A 17 21.91 9.32 1.10
C PHE A 17 22.25 9.44 2.59
N THR A 18 21.41 8.87 3.44
CA THR A 18 21.64 8.82 4.90
C THR A 18 22.26 7.49 5.33
N ALA A 19 22.32 6.52 4.45
CA ALA A 19 23.00 5.23 4.58
C ALA A 19 23.22 4.63 3.18
N ASP A 20 24.17 3.71 3.05
CA ASP A 20 24.37 2.96 1.81
C ASP A 20 23.20 2.02 1.53
N LEU A 21 23.09 1.59 0.27
CA LEU A 21 22.03 0.69 -0.19
C LEU A 21 22.03 -0.61 0.65
N ARG A 22 20.86 -0.99 1.15
CA ARG A 22 20.60 -2.22 1.94
C ARG A 22 21.31 -2.29 3.31
N VAL A 23 21.88 -1.19 3.80
CA VAL A 23 22.52 -1.16 5.13
C VAL A 23 21.49 -0.92 6.23
N LYS A 24 20.45 -0.14 5.93
CA LYS A 24 19.46 0.25 6.92
C LYS A 24 18.06 0.34 6.33
N PHE A 25 17.07 -0.21 7.03
CA PHE A 25 15.66 0.01 6.66
C PHE A 25 15.30 1.48 6.85
N GLN A 26 14.76 2.07 5.78
CA GLN A 26 14.23 3.43 5.79
C GLN A 26 12.98 3.48 4.92
N TYR A 27 11.80 3.49 5.58
CA TYR A 27 10.54 3.64 4.85
C TYR A 27 10.48 4.98 4.14
N ASN A 28 10.19 4.99 2.84
CA ASN A 28 10.22 6.21 2.05
C ASN A 28 9.11 6.22 0.98
N ASN A 29 8.11 7.08 1.17
CA ASN A 29 7.02 7.26 0.21
C ASN A 29 7.49 7.77 -1.16
N LEU A 30 8.62 8.49 -1.23
CA LEU A 30 9.14 8.94 -2.52
C LEU A 30 9.66 7.78 -3.37
N MET A 31 10.06 6.67 -2.77
CA MET A 31 10.45 5.46 -3.51
C MET A 31 9.22 4.77 -4.11
N PHE A 32 8.08 4.75 -3.41
CA PHE A 32 6.81 4.29 -3.97
C PHE A 32 6.31 5.21 -5.10
N LEU A 33 6.47 6.52 -4.94
CA LEU A 33 6.23 7.49 -6.00
C LEU A 33 7.08 7.17 -7.24
N THR A 34 8.39 6.91 -7.04
CA THR A 34 9.32 6.57 -8.12
C THR A 34 8.93 5.28 -8.82
N ALA A 35 8.55 4.25 -8.06
CA ALA A 35 8.06 2.99 -8.62
C ALA A 35 6.80 3.21 -9.47
N GLY A 36 5.84 4.03 -8.98
CA GLY A 36 4.66 4.40 -9.76
C GLY A 36 4.99 5.19 -11.02
N TYR A 37 5.92 6.12 -10.95
CA TYR A 37 6.39 6.86 -12.13
C TYR A 37 7.08 5.92 -13.16
N LEU A 38 7.85 4.95 -12.70
CA LEU A 38 8.42 3.92 -13.57
C LEU A 38 7.35 3.12 -14.30
N VAL A 39 6.26 2.77 -13.63
CA VAL A 39 5.09 2.13 -14.24
C VAL A 39 4.49 3.01 -15.34
N GLU A 40 4.39 4.33 -15.14
CA GLU A 40 3.90 5.26 -16.18
C GLU A 40 4.80 5.26 -17.41
N VAL A 41 6.10 5.35 -17.20
CA VAL A 41 7.09 5.37 -18.29
C VAL A 41 7.06 4.07 -19.10
N LEU A 42 7.00 2.93 -18.43
CA LEU A 42 7.01 1.61 -19.08
C LEU A 42 5.69 1.29 -19.81
N ASN A 43 4.56 1.70 -19.26
CA ASN A 43 3.24 1.40 -19.84
C ASN A 43 2.73 2.50 -20.76
N HIS A 44 3.40 3.66 -20.83
CA HIS A 44 2.94 4.84 -21.57
C HIS A 44 1.51 5.28 -21.18
N LYS A 45 1.15 5.11 -19.91
CA LYS A 45 -0.15 5.44 -19.32
C LYS A 45 0.05 6.00 -17.93
N SER A 46 -0.94 6.69 -17.37
CA SER A 46 -0.90 7.10 -15.96
C SER A 46 -0.79 5.87 -15.04
N TRP A 47 -0.19 6.04 -13.88
CA TRP A 47 -0.17 5.00 -12.84
C TRP A 47 -1.59 4.59 -12.46
N GLU A 48 -2.48 5.56 -12.35
CA GLU A 48 -3.89 5.34 -12.04
C GLU A 48 -4.59 4.44 -13.07
N ASP A 49 -4.36 4.69 -14.35
CA ASP A 49 -4.94 3.87 -15.43
C ASP A 49 -4.30 2.48 -15.48
N SER A 50 -2.99 2.40 -15.26
CA SER A 50 -2.29 1.11 -15.16
C SER A 50 -2.83 0.25 -14.00
N VAL A 51 -3.01 0.83 -12.81
CA VAL A 51 -3.57 0.12 -11.65
C VAL A 51 -5.04 -0.28 -11.92
N ARG A 52 -5.83 0.61 -12.53
CA ARG A 52 -7.22 0.31 -12.88
C ARG A 52 -7.30 -0.89 -13.81
N GLU A 53 -6.57 -0.86 -14.91
CA GLU A 53 -6.60 -1.91 -15.95
C GLU A 53 -6.04 -3.24 -15.43
N LEU A 54 -4.90 -3.19 -14.74
CA LEU A 54 -4.17 -4.41 -14.35
C LEU A 54 -4.66 -5.04 -13.04
N ILE A 55 -5.30 -4.26 -12.16
CA ILE A 55 -5.68 -4.73 -10.81
C ILE A 55 -7.17 -4.52 -10.55
N LEU A 56 -7.68 -3.27 -10.63
CA LEU A 56 -9.02 -2.97 -10.13
C LEU A 56 -10.13 -3.60 -10.97
N GLU A 57 -10.04 -3.49 -12.29
CA GLU A 57 -11.02 -4.10 -13.21
C GLU A 57 -11.01 -5.64 -13.13
N PRO A 58 -9.82 -6.32 -13.18
CA PRO A 58 -9.77 -7.76 -12.99
C PRO A 58 -10.36 -8.26 -11.68
N LEU A 59 -10.30 -7.44 -10.63
CA LEU A 59 -10.80 -7.77 -9.30
C LEU A 59 -12.22 -7.26 -9.01
N ASP A 60 -12.90 -6.68 -10.02
CA ASP A 60 -14.24 -6.08 -9.87
C ASP A 60 -14.30 -4.99 -8.77
N MET A 61 -13.21 -4.22 -8.59
CA MET A 61 -13.07 -3.15 -7.59
C MET A 61 -13.56 -1.81 -8.16
N LYS A 62 -14.86 -1.72 -8.47
CA LYS A 62 -15.46 -0.63 -9.26
C LYS A 62 -15.56 0.72 -8.52
N ARG A 63 -15.65 0.69 -7.18
CA ARG A 63 -15.74 1.90 -6.34
C ARG A 63 -14.37 2.39 -5.89
N THR A 64 -13.34 1.57 -6.03
CA THR A 64 -11.96 1.94 -5.70
C THR A 64 -11.48 3.05 -6.64
N ASN A 65 -10.91 4.09 -6.06
CA ASN A 65 -10.47 5.28 -6.80
C ASN A 65 -9.20 5.89 -6.17
N PHE A 66 -8.66 6.94 -6.82
CA PHE A 66 -7.40 7.58 -6.42
C PHE A 66 -7.60 9.06 -6.03
N SER A 67 -8.83 9.49 -5.83
CA SER A 67 -9.13 10.89 -5.54
C SER A 67 -10.19 11.02 -4.45
N VAL A 68 -9.87 11.79 -3.42
CA VAL A 68 -10.84 12.14 -2.38
C VAL A 68 -12.06 12.89 -2.95
N LEU A 69 -11.88 13.65 -4.04
CA LEU A 69 -12.99 14.34 -4.70
C LEU A 69 -13.99 13.36 -5.33
N VAL A 70 -13.51 12.22 -5.82
CA VAL A 70 -14.37 11.14 -6.32
C VAL A 70 -15.05 10.44 -5.15
N SER A 71 -14.32 10.15 -4.07
CA SER A 71 -14.89 9.53 -2.87
C SER A 71 -16.01 10.37 -2.26
N GLU A 72 -15.89 11.69 -2.24
CA GLU A 72 -16.93 12.60 -1.69
C GLU A 72 -18.23 12.63 -2.50
N GLN A 73 -18.21 12.16 -3.75
CA GLN A 73 -19.41 12.05 -4.59
C GLN A 73 -20.20 10.75 -4.31
N ASP A 74 -19.59 9.76 -3.67
CA ASP A 74 -20.28 8.54 -3.27
C ASP A 74 -21.23 8.82 -2.09
N LYS A 75 -22.39 8.15 -2.06
CA LYS A 75 -23.35 8.28 -0.97
C LYS A 75 -22.88 7.60 0.31
N ASP A 76 -21.98 6.64 0.19
CA ASP A 76 -21.45 5.81 1.28
C ASP A 76 -19.92 5.95 1.31
N PHE A 77 -19.42 6.95 2.05
CA PHE A 77 -18.00 7.18 2.24
C PHE A 77 -17.68 7.59 3.68
N ALA A 78 -16.52 7.20 4.18
CA ALA A 78 -16.03 7.59 5.49
C ALA A 78 -15.47 9.03 5.46
N ARG A 79 -15.63 9.74 6.56
CA ARG A 79 -15.10 11.11 6.74
C ARG A 79 -13.90 11.11 7.66
N PRO A 80 -12.91 11.99 7.45
CA PRO A 80 -11.73 12.07 8.30
C PRO A 80 -12.03 12.76 9.63
N TYR A 81 -11.53 12.17 10.73
CA TYR A 81 -11.64 12.73 12.08
C TYR A 81 -10.31 12.64 12.81
N LEU A 82 -10.03 13.64 13.64
CA LEU A 82 -8.95 13.62 14.63
C LEU A 82 -9.52 13.69 16.04
N TYR A 83 -8.86 12.98 16.96
CA TYR A 83 -9.14 13.11 18.38
C TYR A 83 -8.14 14.10 18.99
N ARG A 84 -8.64 15.29 19.38
CA ARG A 84 -7.88 16.34 20.04
C ARG A 84 -8.60 16.80 21.30
N GLU A 85 -7.87 17.10 22.36
CA GLU A 85 -8.41 17.68 23.61
C GLU A 85 -9.67 16.95 24.11
N LYS A 86 -9.67 15.62 24.04
CA LYS A 86 -10.79 14.75 24.43
C LYS A 86 -12.05 14.92 23.56
N LYS A 87 -11.94 15.49 22.36
CA LYS A 87 -13.05 15.66 21.41
C LYS A 87 -12.70 15.06 20.05
N MET A 88 -13.74 14.54 19.37
CA MET A 88 -13.64 14.13 17.98
C MET A 88 -13.94 15.33 17.09
N GLU A 89 -12.98 15.71 16.25
CA GLU A 89 -13.10 16.82 15.33
C GLU A 89 -13.04 16.30 13.89
N LYS A 90 -14.04 16.68 13.07
CA LYS A 90 -14.00 16.44 11.64
C LYS A 90 -12.96 17.36 11.01
N ILE A 91 -12.08 16.79 10.20
CA ILE A 91 -11.05 17.53 9.47
C ILE A 91 -11.31 17.49 7.96
N PRO A 92 -10.69 18.36 7.17
CA PRO A 92 -10.75 18.26 5.69
C PRO A 92 -9.99 17.02 5.20
N PHE A 93 -10.39 16.51 4.03
CA PHE A 93 -9.59 15.51 3.33
C PHE A 93 -8.25 16.08 2.87
N ARG A 94 -7.23 15.24 2.94
CA ARG A 94 -5.92 15.56 2.36
C ARG A 94 -5.83 15.03 0.93
N GLN A 95 -5.56 15.91 -0.02
CA GLN A 95 -5.29 15.52 -1.40
C GLN A 95 -3.80 15.22 -1.59
N ILE A 96 -3.49 14.05 -2.15
CA ILE A 96 -2.13 13.59 -2.41
C ILE A 96 -1.95 13.09 -3.85
N THR A 97 -2.64 13.72 -4.79
CA THR A 97 -2.71 13.29 -6.19
C THR A 97 -1.34 13.17 -6.87
N ASN A 98 -0.43 14.11 -6.61
CA ASN A 98 0.92 14.06 -7.18
C ASN A 98 1.80 12.94 -6.60
N THR A 99 1.51 12.48 -5.40
CA THR A 99 2.17 11.35 -4.74
C THR A 99 1.29 10.11 -4.65
N ALA A 100 0.31 9.99 -5.55
CA ALA A 100 -0.71 8.95 -5.53
C ALA A 100 -0.18 7.51 -5.36
N PRO A 101 0.93 7.08 -6.02
CA PRO A 101 1.45 5.73 -5.85
C PRO A 101 1.85 5.38 -4.41
N ALA A 102 2.08 6.38 -3.57
CA ALA A 102 2.47 6.17 -2.17
C ALA A 102 1.28 6.02 -1.21
N GLY A 103 0.02 6.30 -1.64
CA GLY A 103 -1.09 6.19 -0.69
C GLY A 103 -2.43 6.79 -1.08
N ALA A 104 -2.71 7.05 -2.37
CA ALA A 104 -3.97 7.66 -2.78
C ALA A 104 -5.12 6.68 -3.05
N ILE A 105 -4.91 5.38 -2.90
CA ILE A 105 -5.99 4.41 -3.13
C ILE A 105 -7.05 4.55 -2.03
N ASN A 106 -8.27 4.88 -2.45
CA ASN A 106 -9.47 4.87 -1.60
C ASN A 106 -10.31 3.65 -1.98
N SER A 107 -10.67 2.82 -1.02
CA SER A 107 -11.41 1.59 -1.28
C SER A 107 -12.37 1.26 -0.13
N SER A 108 -13.13 0.20 -0.30
CA SER A 108 -13.98 -0.39 0.74
C SER A 108 -13.40 -1.74 1.20
N VAL A 109 -13.77 -2.16 2.42
CA VAL A 109 -13.40 -3.49 2.93
C VAL A 109 -13.85 -4.60 1.99
N ARG A 110 -15.04 -4.47 1.38
CA ARG A 110 -15.55 -5.45 0.41
C ARG A 110 -14.64 -5.60 -0.81
N GLU A 111 -14.20 -4.49 -1.41
CA GLU A 111 -13.33 -4.53 -2.60
C GLU A 111 -11.90 -4.93 -2.23
N MET A 112 -11.39 -4.45 -1.09
CA MET A 112 -10.09 -4.89 -0.58
C MET A 112 -10.04 -6.38 -0.26
N SER A 113 -11.17 -7.02 0.08
CA SER A 113 -11.20 -8.48 0.26
C SER A 113 -10.86 -9.25 -1.02
N ASN A 114 -11.17 -8.70 -2.21
CA ASN A 114 -10.79 -9.30 -3.48
C ASN A 114 -9.25 -9.29 -3.66
N TRP A 115 -8.59 -8.21 -3.27
CA TRP A 115 -7.13 -8.14 -3.25
C TRP A 115 -6.51 -9.13 -2.25
N VAL A 116 -7.09 -9.23 -1.06
CA VAL A 116 -6.69 -10.22 -0.04
C VAL A 116 -6.82 -11.66 -0.59
N ILE A 117 -7.92 -11.97 -1.26
CA ILE A 117 -8.14 -13.30 -1.88
C ILE A 117 -7.05 -13.63 -2.89
N VAL A 118 -6.62 -12.69 -3.73
CA VAL A 118 -5.51 -12.91 -4.68
C VAL A 118 -4.24 -13.37 -3.95
N HIS A 119 -3.89 -12.69 -2.86
CA HIS A 119 -2.69 -13.01 -2.08
C HIS A 119 -2.77 -14.37 -1.35
N LEU A 120 -3.95 -14.76 -0.92
CA LEU A 120 -4.18 -16.04 -0.23
C LEU A 120 -4.39 -17.21 -1.19
N ASN A 121 -4.77 -16.94 -2.43
CA ASN A 121 -5.14 -17.95 -3.42
C ASN A 121 -4.09 -18.10 -4.55
N GLY A 122 -2.79 -18.00 -4.20
CA GLY A 122 -1.70 -18.22 -5.16
C GLY A 122 -1.71 -17.25 -6.36
N GLY A 123 -2.17 -16.03 -6.16
CA GLY A 123 -2.26 -15.01 -7.20
C GLY A 123 -3.52 -15.07 -8.07
N LYS A 124 -4.53 -15.86 -7.69
CA LYS A 124 -5.77 -16.03 -8.46
C LYS A 124 -6.96 -15.31 -7.85
N PHE A 125 -7.83 -14.82 -8.73
CA PHE A 125 -9.18 -14.38 -8.40
C PHE A 125 -10.20 -15.10 -9.30
N GLY A 126 -11.03 -15.96 -8.73
CA GLY A 126 -11.79 -16.93 -9.50
C GLY A 126 -10.87 -17.81 -10.35
N GLU A 127 -11.19 -17.93 -11.63
CA GLU A 127 -10.37 -18.69 -12.60
C GLU A 127 -9.20 -17.88 -13.18
N ARG A 128 -9.13 -16.58 -12.91
CA ARG A 128 -8.13 -15.68 -13.48
C ARG A 128 -6.85 -15.68 -12.65
N GLN A 129 -5.71 -15.97 -13.28
CA GLN A 129 -4.40 -15.74 -12.69
C GLN A 129 -4.03 -14.27 -12.87
N LEU A 130 -4.00 -13.50 -11.77
CA LEU A 130 -3.62 -12.08 -11.75
C LEU A 130 -2.12 -11.91 -11.53
N LEU A 131 -1.57 -12.65 -10.57
CA LEU A 131 -0.15 -12.69 -10.27
C LEU A 131 0.37 -14.11 -10.47
N VAL A 132 1.48 -14.28 -11.16
CA VAL A 132 2.13 -15.61 -11.24
C VAL A 132 2.68 -15.98 -9.85
N PRO A 133 2.69 -17.28 -9.48
CA PRO A 133 3.11 -17.70 -8.13
C PRO A 133 4.48 -17.18 -7.71
N SER A 134 5.47 -17.19 -8.60
CA SER A 134 6.81 -16.68 -8.30
C SER A 134 6.81 -15.18 -7.95
N THR A 135 6.02 -14.37 -8.65
CA THR A 135 5.86 -12.95 -8.32
C THR A 135 5.22 -12.76 -6.94
N LEU A 136 4.21 -13.59 -6.61
CA LEU A 136 3.57 -13.53 -5.29
C LEU A 136 4.55 -13.91 -4.18
N GLU A 137 5.38 -14.93 -4.39
CA GLU A 137 6.45 -15.33 -3.47
C GLU A 137 7.45 -14.18 -3.27
N ASP A 138 7.91 -13.55 -4.35
CA ASP A 138 8.81 -12.40 -4.31
C ASP A 138 8.21 -11.21 -3.52
N LEU A 139 6.91 -10.95 -3.71
CA LEU A 139 6.22 -9.88 -2.97
C LEU A 139 6.25 -10.09 -1.45
N HIS A 140 6.26 -11.34 -0.99
CA HIS A 140 6.25 -11.69 0.44
C HIS A 140 7.62 -12.10 0.98
N LEU A 141 8.68 -12.15 0.15
CA LEU A 141 10.01 -12.53 0.58
C LEU A 141 10.66 -11.39 1.41
N PRO A 142 11.14 -11.67 2.63
CA PRO A 142 11.78 -10.66 3.47
C PRO A 142 13.14 -10.23 2.90
N TYR A 143 13.24 -9.01 2.39
CA TYR A 143 14.46 -8.47 1.79
C TYR A 143 15.28 -7.61 2.73
N MET A 144 14.61 -6.84 3.61
CA MET A 144 15.30 -5.87 4.46
C MET A 144 14.90 -6.04 5.93
N PRO A 145 15.83 -6.45 6.80
CA PRO A 145 15.56 -6.55 8.23
C PRO A 145 15.24 -5.18 8.85
N ILE A 146 14.30 -5.16 9.78
CA ILE A 146 13.93 -3.97 10.54
C ILE A 146 14.52 -4.09 11.95
N SER A 147 15.47 -3.19 12.26
CA SER A 147 16.16 -3.17 13.56
C SER A 147 15.32 -2.53 14.66
N GLN A 148 14.11 -3.02 14.86
CA GLN A 148 13.23 -2.60 15.94
C GLN A 148 12.89 -3.78 16.84
N THR A 149 12.83 -3.52 18.14
CA THR A 149 12.37 -4.51 19.11
C THR A 149 10.89 -4.83 18.83
N PRO A 150 10.52 -6.11 18.72
CA PRO A 150 9.13 -6.49 18.57
C PRO A 150 8.28 -5.96 19.71
N PRO A 151 7.02 -5.52 19.45
CA PRO A 151 6.16 -4.94 20.47
C PRO A 151 5.74 -5.93 21.55
N HIS A 152 5.81 -7.23 21.27
CA HIS A 152 5.39 -8.30 22.17
C HIS A 152 6.27 -9.54 22.03
N ALA A 153 6.40 -10.34 23.09
CA ALA A 153 7.21 -11.56 23.13
C ALA A 153 6.75 -12.64 22.12
N TYR A 154 5.50 -12.58 21.65
CA TYR A 154 4.94 -13.53 20.69
C TYR A 154 4.98 -13.02 19.23
N VAL A 155 5.67 -11.92 18.99
CA VAL A 155 5.92 -11.36 17.64
C VAL A 155 7.41 -11.42 17.37
N SER A 156 7.83 -11.95 16.23
CA SER A 156 9.23 -11.93 15.81
C SER A 156 9.68 -10.54 15.36
N PRO A 157 11.01 -10.31 15.25
CA PRO A 157 11.50 -9.17 14.47
C PRO A 157 10.89 -9.17 13.06
N ALA A 158 10.57 -7.98 12.55
CA ALA A 158 10.00 -7.81 11.23
C ALA A 158 11.06 -7.57 10.16
N SER A 159 10.73 -7.90 8.93
CA SER A 159 11.46 -7.50 7.72
C SER A 159 10.52 -6.77 6.77
N TYR A 160 11.07 -6.02 5.83
CA TYR A 160 10.32 -5.41 4.74
C TYR A 160 10.56 -6.16 3.44
N ALA A 161 9.48 -6.49 2.76
CA ALA A 161 9.42 -7.14 1.47
C ALA A 161 9.13 -6.10 0.35
N LEU A 162 8.55 -6.51 -0.76
CA LEU A 162 8.16 -5.59 -1.83
C LEU A 162 6.79 -4.96 -1.54
N GLY A 163 6.78 -3.96 -0.66
CA GLY A 163 5.57 -3.26 -0.23
C GLY A 163 4.84 -3.92 0.96
N TRP A 164 5.46 -4.89 1.63
CA TRP A 164 4.87 -5.60 2.75
C TRP A 164 5.84 -5.70 3.93
N PHE A 165 5.32 -5.60 5.15
CA PHE A 165 6.00 -6.07 6.34
C PHE A 165 5.79 -7.57 6.48
N VAL A 166 6.84 -8.29 6.89
CA VAL A 166 6.79 -9.72 7.14
C VAL A 166 7.36 -10.00 8.53
N ASP A 167 6.59 -10.67 9.38
CA ASP A 167 6.99 -11.15 10.69
C ASP A 167 6.30 -12.48 11.01
N TYR A 168 6.50 -13.00 12.22
CA TYR A 168 5.80 -14.17 12.74
C TYR A 168 5.02 -13.79 13.99
N TYR A 169 3.74 -14.06 13.97
CA TYR A 169 2.85 -13.94 15.12
C TYR A 169 2.53 -15.33 15.67
N ARG A 170 2.99 -15.63 16.89
CA ARG A 170 2.81 -16.95 17.54
C ARG A 170 3.24 -18.14 16.65
N GLY A 171 4.30 -17.96 15.86
CA GLY A 171 4.80 -18.99 14.95
C GLY A 171 4.18 -19.00 13.54
N HIS A 172 3.12 -18.24 13.29
CA HIS A 172 2.49 -18.12 11.97
C HIS A 172 3.05 -16.91 11.23
N GLN A 173 3.47 -17.11 9.98
CA GLN A 173 3.94 -16.04 9.13
C GLN A 173 2.81 -15.03 8.90
N ARG A 174 3.11 -13.77 9.18
CA ARG A 174 2.20 -12.65 8.91
C ARG A 174 2.81 -11.72 7.88
N VAL A 175 2.04 -11.42 6.83
CA VAL A 175 2.37 -10.45 5.79
C VAL A 175 1.35 -9.32 5.89
N TYR A 176 1.80 -8.07 6.11
CA TYR A 176 0.88 -6.98 6.37
C TYR A 176 1.43 -5.63 5.93
N HIS A 177 0.54 -4.68 5.71
CA HIS A 177 0.92 -3.28 5.56
C HIS A 177 -0.19 -2.39 6.10
N GLY A 178 0.21 -1.37 6.85
CA GLY A 178 -0.68 -0.33 7.34
C GLY A 178 -0.68 0.90 6.44
N GLY A 179 -1.75 1.67 6.51
CA GLY A 179 -1.84 2.99 5.89
C GLY A 179 -2.32 4.02 6.89
N ASN A 180 -1.72 5.19 6.87
CA ASN A 180 -2.14 6.32 7.68
C ASN A 180 -2.12 7.59 6.84
N ILE A 181 -3.22 8.29 6.84
CA ILE A 181 -3.37 9.63 6.30
C ILE A 181 -4.27 10.42 7.25
N ASP A 182 -4.24 11.74 7.17
CA ASP A 182 -4.98 12.60 8.10
C ASP A 182 -6.43 12.12 8.31
N GLY A 183 -6.71 11.66 9.52
CA GLY A 183 -8.04 11.20 9.94
C GLY A 183 -8.44 9.76 9.54
N PHE A 184 -7.53 8.98 8.93
CA PHE A 184 -7.76 7.59 8.56
C PHE A 184 -6.60 6.69 8.95
N SER A 185 -6.93 5.47 9.30
CA SER A 185 -5.99 4.36 9.43
C SER A 185 -6.54 3.14 8.73
N ALA A 186 -5.70 2.41 8.03
CA ALA A 186 -6.05 1.17 7.35
C ALA A 186 -5.02 0.08 7.65
N LEU A 187 -5.43 -1.15 7.55
CA LEU A 187 -4.56 -2.31 7.68
C LEU A 187 -5.03 -3.40 6.71
N VAL A 188 -4.07 -3.97 5.97
CA VAL A 188 -4.22 -5.26 5.31
C VAL A 188 -3.26 -6.22 5.98
N SER A 189 -3.75 -7.36 6.43
CA SER A 189 -2.94 -8.36 7.12
C SER A 189 -3.32 -9.76 6.66
N LEU A 190 -2.33 -10.59 6.40
CA LEU A 190 -2.46 -11.92 5.84
C LEU A 190 -1.72 -12.91 6.73
N LEU A 191 -2.28 -14.09 6.90
CA LEU A 191 -1.63 -15.31 7.38
C LEU A 191 -1.69 -16.33 6.22
N PRO A 192 -0.76 -16.25 5.25
CA PRO A 192 -0.88 -16.99 4.00
C PRO A 192 -0.94 -18.51 4.18
N GLN A 193 -0.18 -19.06 5.13
CA GLN A 193 -0.15 -20.49 5.42
C GLN A 193 -1.45 -20.99 6.06
N GLU A 194 -2.20 -20.10 6.71
CA GLU A 194 -3.47 -20.41 7.38
C GLU A 194 -4.68 -20.08 6.52
N GLY A 195 -4.46 -19.41 5.37
CA GLY A 195 -5.54 -18.98 4.48
C GLY A 195 -6.42 -17.86 5.05
N TYR A 196 -5.92 -17.07 6.00
CA TYR A 196 -6.65 -15.96 6.60
C TYR A 196 -6.08 -14.60 6.18
N GLY A 197 -7.01 -13.62 6.01
CA GLY A 197 -6.66 -12.24 5.77
C GLY A 197 -7.74 -11.27 6.26
N PHE A 198 -7.35 -10.07 6.64
CA PHE A 198 -8.24 -9.01 7.13
C PHE A 198 -7.66 -7.63 6.86
#